data_0d8ac41ba2dcd963d570992847b8ef56
#
_entry.id   0d8ac41ba2dcd963d570992847b8ef56
#
_cell.length_a   1.000
_cell.length_b   1.000
_cell.length_c   1.000
_cell.angle_alpha   90.00
_cell.angle_beta   90.00
_cell.angle_gamma   90.00
#
_symmetry.space_group_name_H-M   'P 1'
#
loop_
_entity.id
_entity.type
_entity.pdbx_description
1 polymer ?
#
loop_
_entity_poly.entity_id
_entity_poly.type
_entity_poly.pdbx_seq_one_letter_code
_entity_poly.pdbx_strand_id
1 'polypeptide(L)'
;ANNSFYLNKKDASAHDVLLCVKENQLVETEIGRGRGYRFGLENDEYYFKSSEEMVALFKDIPEALLNTKEIVEKCDPYHLERDVLLPEFDIPKKFIDTQDKEDGGKRGENAYLRHLVYEGAKKRYEEINDELKERIDFELDTIRNTGYPGYFLIVQDFCTAAREMGVSVGPGRGSAAGSVVAYSTGITNIDPIKYD
;
A
#
# COMPACT_ATOMS: atom_id res chain seq x y z
N ALA A 1 14.48 0.65 -29.52
CA ALA A 1 14.37 1.16 -28.15
C ALA A 1 15.62 0.78 -27.35
N ASN A 2 16.01 1.61 -26.40
CA ASN A 2 17.13 1.37 -25.52
C ASN A 2 16.58 1.01 -24.11
N ASN A 3 16.99 -0.12 -23.59
CA ASN A 3 16.66 -0.48 -22.21
C ASN A 3 17.61 0.28 -21.27
N SER A 4 17.07 0.95 -20.28
CA SER A 4 17.84 1.66 -19.26
C SER A 4 17.53 1.07 -17.90
N PHE A 5 18.54 0.54 -17.22
CA PHE A 5 18.41 -0.07 -15.90
C PHE A 5 19.11 0.75 -14.80
N TYR A 6 19.99 1.70 -15.19
CA TYR A 6 20.71 2.58 -14.29
C TYR A 6 20.99 3.93 -14.96
N LEU A 7 21.33 4.95 -14.16
CA LEU A 7 21.48 6.32 -14.65
C LEU A 7 22.79 6.56 -15.41
N ASN A 8 23.92 6.17 -14.84
CA ASN A 8 25.22 6.42 -15.44
C ASN A 8 25.90 5.11 -15.81
N LYS A 9 26.74 5.14 -16.84
CA LYS A 9 27.50 3.98 -17.28
C LYS A 9 28.32 3.31 -16.16
N LYS A 10 28.91 4.11 -15.26
CA LYS A 10 29.66 3.63 -14.09
C LYS A 10 28.82 2.84 -13.08
N ASP A 11 27.50 2.97 -13.11
CA ASP A 11 26.59 2.31 -12.17
C ASP A 11 26.33 0.83 -12.56
N ALA A 12 26.87 0.39 -13.69
CA ALA A 12 26.75 -0.98 -14.17
C ALA A 12 27.19 -2.02 -13.14
N SER A 13 28.32 -1.79 -12.45
CA SER A 13 28.82 -2.70 -11.42
C SER A 13 27.91 -2.79 -10.21
N ALA A 14 27.36 -1.66 -9.75
CA ALA A 14 26.41 -1.64 -8.64
C ALA A 14 25.11 -2.36 -9.01
N HIS A 15 24.64 -2.19 -10.26
CA HIS A 15 23.46 -2.91 -10.76
C HIS A 15 23.73 -4.43 -10.85
N ASP A 16 24.92 -4.86 -11.27
CA ASP A 16 25.29 -6.28 -11.30
C ASP A 16 25.28 -6.91 -9.90
N VAL A 17 25.79 -6.20 -8.89
CA VAL A 17 25.68 -6.63 -7.49
C VAL A 17 24.22 -6.74 -7.05
N LEU A 18 23.36 -5.80 -7.43
CA LEU A 18 21.93 -5.86 -7.12
C LEU A 18 21.26 -7.08 -7.74
N LEU A 19 21.62 -7.46 -8.98
CA LEU A 19 21.13 -8.69 -9.60
C LEU A 19 21.59 -9.94 -8.84
N CYS A 20 22.82 -9.95 -8.35
CA CYS A 20 23.32 -11.06 -7.51
C CYS A 20 22.53 -11.19 -6.21
N VAL A 21 22.23 -10.07 -5.53
CA VAL A 21 21.39 -10.05 -4.32
C VAL A 21 19.99 -10.60 -4.62
N LYS A 22 19.38 -10.14 -5.71
CA LYS A 22 18.04 -10.58 -6.13
C LYS A 22 17.98 -12.09 -6.39
N GLU A 23 18.99 -12.64 -7.05
CA GLU A 23 19.03 -14.06 -7.46
C GLU A 23 19.74 -14.96 -6.42
N ASN A 24 20.16 -14.40 -5.29
CA ASN A 24 20.94 -15.10 -4.26
C ASN A 24 22.18 -15.80 -4.84
N GLN A 25 22.93 -15.08 -5.66
CA GLN A 25 24.14 -15.55 -6.34
C GLN A 25 25.38 -14.76 -5.87
N LEU A 26 26.55 -15.35 -6.04
CA LEU A 26 27.82 -14.67 -5.78
C LEU A 26 28.26 -13.88 -7.02
N VAL A 27 28.91 -12.73 -6.80
CA VAL A 27 29.43 -11.88 -7.88
C VAL A 27 30.49 -12.61 -8.71
N GLU A 28 31.28 -13.47 -8.07
CA GLU A 28 32.32 -14.28 -8.69
C GLU A 28 31.77 -15.40 -9.61
N THR A 29 30.47 -15.72 -9.49
CA THR A 29 29.85 -16.69 -10.40
C THR A 29 29.80 -16.11 -11.81
N GLU A 30 30.24 -16.89 -12.80
CA GLU A 30 30.28 -16.45 -14.19
C GLU A 30 28.88 -16.15 -14.74
N ILE A 31 28.77 -15.04 -15.50
CA ILE A 31 27.53 -14.67 -16.18
C ILE A 31 27.30 -15.62 -17.36
N GLY A 32 26.11 -16.24 -17.43
CA GLY A 32 25.80 -17.18 -18.49
C GLY A 32 24.39 -17.75 -18.40
N ARG A 33 24.18 -18.90 -19.06
CA ARG A 33 22.90 -19.61 -19.06
C ARG A 33 23.09 -21.04 -18.61
N GLY A 34 22.14 -21.53 -17.81
CA GLY A 34 22.14 -22.93 -17.36
C GLY A 34 22.76 -23.12 -15.98
N ARG A 35 22.96 -24.39 -15.60
CA ARG A 35 23.44 -24.73 -14.27
C ARG A 35 24.90 -24.30 -14.06
N GLY A 36 25.16 -23.58 -12.98
CA GLY A 36 26.49 -23.10 -12.62
C GLY A 36 26.81 -21.69 -13.10
N TYR A 37 25.87 -21.04 -13.81
CA TYR A 37 25.97 -19.64 -14.23
C TYR A 37 24.96 -18.79 -13.50
N ARG A 38 25.21 -17.47 -13.43
CA ARG A 38 24.25 -16.48 -12.93
C ARG A 38 23.73 -15.58 -14.04
N PHE A 39 22.59 -14.94 -13.79
CA PHE A 39 22.11 -13.88 -14.66
C PHE A 39 22.94 -12.61 -14.46
N GLY A 40 23.21 -11.90 -15.56
CA GLY A 40 23.86 -10.61 -15.60
C GLY A 40 23.68 -9.97 -16.97
N LEU A 41 23.97 -8.67 -17.07
CA LEU A 41 23.93 -7.95 -18.35
C LEU A 41 25.25 -8.18 -19.09
N GLU A 42 25.18 -8.31 -20.41
CA GLU A 42 26.32 -8.64 -21.27
C GLU A 42 27.38 -7.50 -21.34
N ASN A 43 26.95 -6.27 -21.07
CA ASN A 43 27.79 -5.08 -21.15
C ASN A 43 27.25 -3.94 -20.29
N ASP A 44 27.91 -2.78 -20.29
CA ASP A 44 27.59 -1.60 -19.50
C ASP A 44 26.73 -0.55 -20.27
N GLU A 45 26.15 -0.93 -21.41
CA GLU A 45 25.41 -0.03 -22.29
C GLU A 45 23.94 0.23 -21.88
N TYR A 46 23.51 -0.29 -20.72
CA TYR A 46 22.13 -0.15 -20.21
C TYR A 46 21.92 1.06 -19.31
N TYR A 47 22.72 2.11 -19.48
CA TYR A 47 22.53 3.37 -18.78
C TYR A 47 21.55 4.29 -19.52
N PHE A 48 21.07 5.32 -18.82
CA PHE A 48 20.18 6.32 -19.40
C PHE A 48 20.97 7.30 -20.29
N LYS A 49 20.99 7.01 -21.56
CA LYS A 49 21.76 7.77 -22.57
C LYS A 49 21.19 9.16 -22.79
N SER A 50 22.06 10.13 -23.09
CA SER A 50 21.65 11.47 -23.48
C SER A 50 21.00 11.51 -24.86
N SER A 51 20.30 12.61 -25.15
CA SER A 51 19.71 12.80 -26.48
C SER A 51 20.77 12.77 -27.59
N GLU A 52 21.95 13.37 -27.35
CA GLU A 52 23.07 13.39 -28.28
C GLU A 52 23.62 12.00 -28.57
N GLU A 53 23.77 11.16 -27.49
CA GLU A 53 24.20 9.77 -27.63
C GLU A 53 23.17 8.95 -28.42
N MET A 54 21.86 9.15 -28.16
CA MET A 54 20.80 8.47 -28.90
C MET A 54 20.77 8.90 -30.37
N VAL A 55 20.94 10.19 -30.68
CA VAL A 55 21.05 10.68 -32.06
C VAL A 55 22.24 10.04 -32.77
N ALA A 56 23.39 9.95 -32.13
CA ALA A 56 24.58 9.31 -32.70
C ALA A 56 24.38 7.81 -32.98
N LEU A 57 23.71 7.11 -32.09
CA LEU A 57 23.40 5.67 -32.21
C LEU A 57 22.42 5.37 -33.35
N PHE A 58 21.45 6.26 -33.59
CA PHE A 58 20.39 6.05 -34.58
C PHE A 58 20.54 6.96 -35.82
N LYS A 59 21.77 7.47 -36.10
CA LYS A 59 22.06 8.37 -37.23
C LYS A 59 21.64 7.80 -38.58
N ASP A 60 21.69 6.48 -38.73
CA ASP A 60 21.35 5.79 -40.01
C ASP A 60 19.83 5.50 -40.10
N ILE A 61 19.06 5.72 -39.04
CA ILE A 61 17.60 5.50 -38.98
C ILE A 61 16.96 6.68 -38.21
N PRO A 62 17.01 7.93 -38.75
CA PRO A 62 16.51 9.11 -38.05
C PRO A 62 15.01 9.05 -37.76
N GLU A 63 14.24 8.31 -38.56
CA GLU A 63 12.81 8.12 -38.36
C GLU A 63 12.52 7.42 -36.99
N ALA A 64 13.42 6.56 -36.49
CA ALA A 64 13.27 5.95 -35.22
C ALA A 64 13.25 6.96 -34.06
N LEU A 65 13.99 8.05 -34.18
CA LEU A 65 13.99 9.18 -33.24
C LEU A 65 12.73 10.04 -33.38
N LEU A 66 12.30 10.32 -34.60
CA LEU A 66 11.09 11.11 -34.87
C LEU A 66 9.84 10.39 -34.32
N ASN A 67 9.77 9.07 -34.46
CA ASN A 67 8.66 8.27 -33.95
C ASN A 67 8.53 8.31 -32.43
N THR A 68 9.61 8.63 -31.69
CA THR A 68 9.49 8.81 -30.22
C THR A 68 8.61 10.01 -29.88
N LYS A 69 8.68 11.07 -30.66
CA LYS A 69 7.81 12.25 -30.50
C LYS A 69 6.35 11.89 -30.77
N GLU A 70 6.08 11.12 -31.81
CA GLU A 70 4.73 10.65 -32.14
C GLU A 70 4.13 9.84 -30.97
N ILE A 71 4.93 8.98 -30.32
CA ILE A 71 4.47 8.21 -29.16
C ILE A 71 4.13 9.14 -28.00
N VAL A 72 4.97 10.14 -27.72
CA VAL A 72 4.72 11.11 -26.66
C VAL A 72 3.45 11.91 -26.93
N GLU A 73 3.22 12.33 -28.17
CA GLU A 73 2.03 13.09 -28.57
C GLU A 73 0.72 12.29 -28.47
N LYS A 74 0.80 10.96 -28.48
CA LYS A 74 -0.35 10.06 -28.25
C LYS A 74 -0.68 9.87 -26.76
N CYS A 75 0.18 10.33 -25.86
CA CYS A 75 -0.03 10.21 -24.41
C CYS A 75 -0.64 11.50 -23.88
N ASP A 76 -1.90 11.46 -23.48
CA ASP A 76 -2.53 12.58 -22.80
C ASP A 76 -1.93 12.77 -21.39
N PRO A 77 -1.71 14.02 -20.94
CA PRO A 77 -1.33 14.31 -19.57
C PRO A 77 -2.36 13.74 -18.61
N TYR A 78 -1.92 12.91 -17.68
CA TYR A 78 -2.79 12.30 -16.68
C TYR A 78 -2.35 12.68 -15.28
N HIS A 79 -3.28 13.24 -14.50
CA HIS A 79 -3.08 13.54 -13.10
C HIS A 79 -3.46 12.31 -12.27
N LEU A 80 -2.48 11.71 -11.58
CA LEU A 80 -2.70 10.57 -10.69
C LEU A 80 -3.28 10.99 -9.34
N GLU A 81 -3.02 12.23 -8.94
CA GLU A 81 -3.50 12.79 -7.69
C GLU A 81 -5.01 13.05 -7.77
N ARG A 82 -5.75 12.47 -6.86
CA ARG A 82 -7.19 12.63 -6.72
C ARG A 82 -7.60 12.36 -5.28
N ASP A 83 -8.78 12.82 -4.92
CA ASP A 83 -9.37 12.55 -3.61
C ASP A 83 -9.53 11.04 -3.36
N VAL A 84 -9.41 10.65 -2.09
CA VAL A 84 -9.61 9.27 -1.66
C VAL A 84 -11.07 8.88 -1.86
N LEU A 85 -11.33 7.91 -2.73
CA LEU A 85 -12.66 7.36 -2.96
C LEU A 85 -12.87 6.17 -2.02
N LEU A 86 -13.61 6.40 -0.94
CA LEU A 86 -14.08 5.33 -0.06
C LEU A 86 -15.59 5.15 -0.26
N PRO A 87 -16.09 3.90 -0.29
CA PRO A 87 -17.53 3.65 -0.24
C PRO A 87 -18.13 4.23 1.04
N GLU A 88 -19.35 4.74 0.94
CA GLU A 88 -20.12 5.12 2.12
C GLU A 88 -20.60 3.86 2.84
N PHE A 89 -20.55 3.87 4.16
CA PHE A 89 -21.05 2.80 5.00
C PHE A 89 -22.41 3.20 5.59
N ASP A 90 -23.41 2.35 5.44
CA ASP A 90 -24.74 2.59 6.01
C ASP A 90 -24.71 2.46 7.54
N ILE A 91 -24.74 3.58 8.24
CA ILE A 91 -24.76 3.63 9.71
C ILE A 91 -26.20 3.64 10.25
N PRO A 92 -26.42 3.09 11.47
CA PRO A 92 -27.73 3.14 12.11
C PRO A 92 -28.20 4.57 12.30
N LYS A 93 -29.52 4.78 12.13
CA LYS A 93 -30.15 6.15 12.17
C LYS A 93 -29.79 6.98 13.38
N LYS A 94 -29.58 6.37 14.55
CA LYS A 94 -29.21 7.06 15.79
C LYS A 94 -27.82 7.72 15.78
N PHE A 95 -26.97 7.35 14.80
CA PHE A 95 -25.63 7.92 14.63
C PHE A 95 -25.53 8.89 13.46
N ILE A 96 -26.60 9.04 12.65
CA ILE A 96 -26.60 9.97 11.53
C ILE A 96 -26.46 11.39 12.04
N ASP A 97 -25.42 12.09 11.58
CA ASP A 97 -25.25 13.53 11.77
C ASP A 97 -25.69 14.27 10.50
N THR A 98 -26.65 15.17 10.64
CA THR A 98 -27.20 15.91 9.51
C THR A 98 -26.20 16.86 8.87
N GLN A 99 -25.22 17.35 9.62
CA GLN A 99 -24.14 18.22 9.13
C GLN A 99 -23.17 17.49 8.19
N ASP A 100 -23.04 16.17 8.32
CA ASP A 100 -22.17 15.38 7.44
C ASP A 100 -22.61 15.46 5.96
N LYS A 101 -23.91 15.65 5.71
CA LYS A 101 -24.43 15.84 4.34
C LYS A 101 -24.13 17.23 3.76
N GLU A 102 -23.95 18.22 4.62
CA GLU A 102 -23.72 19.60 4.22
C GLU A 102 -22.25 19.90 3.95
N ASP A 103 -21.37 19.33 4.76
CA ASP A 103 -19.92 19.62 4.72
C ASP A 103 -19.03 18.43 4.33
N GLY A 104 -19.64 17.26 4.00
CA GLY A 104 -18.89 16.04 3.67
C GLY A 104 -18.17 15.44 4.87
N GLY A 105 -18.58 15.77 6.09
CA GLY A 105 -18.02 15.24 7.33
C GLY A 105 -18.30 13.75 7.53
N LYS A 106 -17.64 13.18 8.51
CA LYS A 106 -17.78 11.76 8.88
C LYS A 106 -18.05 11.57 10.39
N ARG A 107 -18.80 12.51 10.99
CA ARG A 107 -19.10 12.50 12.42
C ARG A 107 -19.92 11.28 12.81
N GLY A 108 -20.91 10.95 11.98
CA GLY A 108 -21.75 9.78 12.17
C GLY A 108 -20.97 8.46 12.10
N GLU A 109 -20.13 8.28 11.10
CA GLU A 109 -19.25 7.09 10.99
C GLU A 109 -18.28 7.01 12.17
N ASN A 110 -17.68 8.11 12.60
CA ASN A 110 -16.79 8.15 13.76
C ASN A 110 -17.51 7.79 15.05
N ALA A 111 -18.72 8.32 15.28
CA ALA A 111 -19.52 8.00 16.45
C ALA A 111 -19.94 6.54 16.49
N TYR A 112 -20.29 5.97 15.34
CA TYR A 112 -20.66 4.56 15.23
C TYR A 112 -19.46 3.64 15.42
N LEU A 113 -18.32 3.95 14.81
CA LEU A 113 -17.08 3.19 15.02
C LEU A 113 -16.67 3.20 16.49
N ARG A 114 -16.68 4.38 17.14
CA ARG A 114 -16.41 4.49 18.57
C ARG A 114 -17.33 3.61 19.40
N HIS A 115 -18.61 3.59 19.11
CA HIS A 115 -19.57 2.75 19.77
C HIS A 115 -19.22 1.25 19.64
N LEU A 116 -18.93 0.78 18.42
CA LEU A 116 -18.57 -0.61 18.17
C LEU A 116 -17.27 -1.01 18.88
N VAL A 117 -16.28 -0.13 18.90
CA VAL A 117 -14.99 -0.37 19.57
C VAL A 117 -15.21 -0.57 21.07
N TYR A 118 -15.94 0.32 21.75
CA TYR A 118 -16.19 0.21 23.18
C TYR A 118 -17.07 -0.99 23.54
N GLU A 119 -18.07 -1.32 22.73
CA GLU A 119 -18.85 -2.54 22.91
C GLU A 119 -18.02 -3.82 22.70
N GLY A 120 -17.11 -3.79 21.73
CA GLY A 120 -16.18 -4.90 21.50
C GLY A 120 -15.11 -5.02 22.59
N ALA A 121 -14.57 -3.90 23.04
CA ALA A 121 -13.59 -3.88 24.13
C ALA A 121 -14.16 -4.49 25.42
N LYS A 122 -15.41 -4.17 25.79
CA LYS A 122 -16.10 -4.78 26.94
C LYS A 122 -16.22 -6.31 26.84
N LYS A 123 -16.22 -6.86 25.63
CA LYS A 123 -16.31 -8.32 25.40
C LYS A 123 -14.95 -8.99 25.40
N ARG A 124 -13.88 -8.26 25.13
CA ARG A 124 -12.53 -8.80 24.89
C ARG A 124 -11.56 -8.55 26.06
N TYR A 125 -11.82 -7.54 26.87
CA TYR A 125 -11.05 -7.19 28.04
C TYR A 125 -11.91 -7.34 29.31
N GLU A 126 -11.32 -7.80 30.37
CA GLU A 126 -12.00 -7.94 31.68
C GLU A 126 -12.37 -6.56 32.26
N GLU A 127 -11.49 -5.56 32.05
CA GLU A 127 -11.68 -4.20 32.49
C GLU A 127 -11.10 -3.22 31.45
N ILE A 128 -11.80 -2.13 31.22
CA ILE A 128 -11.30 -1.00 30.41
C ILE A 128 -10.70 0.01 31.39
N ASN A 129 -9.44 -0.20 31.75
CA ASN A 129 -8.68 0.72 32.60
C ASN A 129 -8.31 2.01 31.84
N ASP A 130 -7.73 2.98 32.53
CA ASP A 130 -7.40 4.30 31.96
C ASP A 130 -6.39 4.18 30.80
N GLU A 131 -5.40 3.28 30.90
CA GLU A 131 -4.39 3.05 29.86
C GLU A 131 -5.01 2.50 28.57
N LEU A 132 -5.86 1.50 28.66
CA LEU A 132 -6.58 0.93 27.52
C LEU A 132 -7.52 1.97 26.89
N LYS A 133 -8.17 2.77 27.72
CA LYS A 133 -9.06 3.85 27.25
C LYS A 133 -8.28 4.92 26.48
N GLU A 134 -7.14 5.35 27.02
CA GLU A 134 -6.27 6.34 26.35
C GLU A 134 -5.77 5.79 24.99
N ARG A 135 -5.38 4.53 24.93
CA ARG A 135 -4.97 3.87 23.69
C ARG A 135 -6.11 3.79 22.66
N ILE A 136 -7.31 3.40 23.08
CA ILE A 136 -8.50 3.37 22.21
C ILE A 136 -8.80 4.76 21.67
N ASP A 137 -8.83 5.78 22.53
CA ASP A 137 -9.14 7.15 22.13
C ASP A 137 -8.09 7.73 21.19
N PHE A 138 -6.80 7.46 21.42
CA PHE A 138 -5.71 7.83 20.53
C PHE A 138 -5.86 7.22 19.12
N GLU A 139 -6.15 5.92 19.04
CA GLU A 139 -6.34 5.26 17.74
C GLU A 139 -7.59 5.77 17.00
N LEU A 140 -8.72 5.97 17.72
CA LEU A 140 -9.93 6.53 17.14
C LEU A 140 -9.72 7.96 16.63
N ASP A 141 -8.97 8.79 17.36
CA ASP A 141 -8.62 10.14 16.92
C ASP A 141 -7.72 10.12 15.68
N THR A 142 -6.78 9.19 15.61
CA THR A 142 -5.93 8.99 14.43
C THR A 142 -6.78 8.60 13.21
N ILE A 143 -7.68 7.63 13.36
CA ILE A 143 -8.60 7.18 12.30
C ILE A 143 -9.50 8.33 11.83
N ARG A 144 -10.02 9.12 12.77
CA ARG A 144 -10.82 10.32 12.47
C ARG A 144 -10.02 11.33 11.65
N ASN A 145 -8.82 11.68 12.11
CA ASN A 145 -7.99 12.71 11.49
C ASN A 145 -7.47 12.30 10.10
N THR A 146 -7.29 11.01 9.87
CA THR A 146 -6.91 10.46 8.55
C THR A 146 -8.11 10.22 7.62
N GLY A 147 -9.35 10.31 8.13
CA GLY A 147 -10.56 10.20 7.33
C GLY A 147 -11.00 8.79 6.97
N TYR A 148 -10.59 7.77 7.74
CA TYR A 148 -10.85 6.36 7.44
C TYR A 148 -11.85 5.62 8.36
N PRO A 149 -12.80 6.25 9.07
CA PRO A 149 -13.74 5.51 9.91
C PRO A 149 -14.59 4.53 9.09
N GLY A 150 -15.07 4.95 7.91
CA GLY A 150 -15.86 4.09 7.01
C GLY A 150 -15.11 2.84 6.58
N TYR A 151 -13.80 2.93 6.34
CA TYR A 151 -12.97 1.75 6.01
C TYR A 151 -12.99 0.71 7.15
N PHE A 152 -12.82 1.13 8.39
CA PHE A 152 -12.91 0.24 9.55
C PHE A 152 -14.30 -0.37 9.70
N LEU A 153 -15.37 0.40 9.46
CA LEU A 153 -16.74 -0.08 9.49
C LEU A 153 -17.00 -1.15 8.43
N ILE A 154 -16.54 -0.93 7.19
CA ILE A 154 -16.66 -1.90 6.10
C ILE A 154 -15.90 -3.19 6.41
N VAL A 155 -14.64 -3.07 6.89
CA VAL A 155 -13.81 -4.24 7.16
C VAL A 155 -14.38 -5.08 8.31
N GLN A 156 -14.84 -4.45 9.40
CA GLN A 156 -15.46 -5.18 10.51
C GLN A 156 -16.75 -5.87 10.08
N ASP A 157 -17.54 -5.23 9.22
CA ASP A 157 -18.81 -5.76 8.73
C ASP A 157 -18.61 -7.04 7.93
N PHE A 158 -17.74 -7.00 6.91
CA PHE A 158 -17.50 -8.21 6.12
C PHE A 158 -16.77 -9.32 6.90
N CYS A 159 -15.90 -8.98 7.89
CA CYS A 159 -15.32 -9.98 8.78
C CYS A 159 -16.38 -10.65 9.65
N THR A 160 -17.35 -9.89 10.13
CA THR A 160 -18.48 -10.38 10.93
C THR A 160 -19.39 -11.25 10.08
N ALA A 161 -19.81 -10.77 8.91
CA ALA A 161 -20.65 -11.52 7.97
C ALA A 161 -19.99 -12.84 7.54
N ALA A 162 -18.69 -12.84 7.27
CA ALA A 162 -17.97 -14.05 6.90
C ALA A 162 -18.05 -15.12 8.03
N ARG A 163 -17.86 -14.71 9.30
CA ARG A 163 -17.96 -15.63 10.46
C ARG A 163 -19.38 -16.16 10.64
N GLU A 164 -20.39 -15.31 10.47
CA GLU A 164 -21.81 -15.71 10.55
C GLU A 164 -22.18 -16.72 9.46
N MET A 165 -21.54 -16.62 8.29
CA MET A 165 -21.67 -17.58 7.19
C MET A 165 -20.84 -18.87 7.40
N GLY A 166 -20.13 -19.00 8.52
CA GLY A 166 -19.25 -20.14 8.81
C GLY A 166 -17.91 -20.13 8.06
N VAL A 167 -17.54 -19.01 7.47
CA VAL A 167 -16.25 -18.83 6.78
C VAL A 167 -15.19 -18.44 7.79
N SER A 168 -14.05 -19.12 7.76
CA SER A 168 -12.92 -18.82 8.64
C SER A 168 -12.27 -17.48 8.25
N VAL A 169 -12.10 -16.61 9.25
CA VAL A 169 -11.37 -15.34 9.10
C VAL A 169 -10.04 -15.43 9.85
N GLY A 170 -8.95 -15.16 9.17
CA GLY A 170 -7.60 -15.18 9.76
C GLY A 170 -7.44 -14.16 10.91
N PRO A 171 -6.40 -14.32 11.75
CA PRO A 171 -6.21 -13.49 12.95
C PRO A 171 -5.80 -12.03 12.67
N GLY A 172 -5.47 -11.73 11.42
CA GLY A 172 -4.96 -10.42 10.97
C GLY A 172 -3.66 -10.57 10.20
N ARG A 173 -3.22 -9.48 9.57
CA ARG A 173 -1.94 -9.41 8.84
C ARG A 173 -1.29 -8.04 8.97
N GLY A 174 0.04 -8.00 8.82
CA GLY A 174 0.81 -6.77 8.85
C GLY A 174 0.63 -6.00 10.17
N SER A 175 0.70 -4.70 10.12
CA SER A 175 0.57 -3.80 11.28
C SER A 175 -0.83 -3.75 11.89
N ALA A 176 -1.86 -4.26 11.21
CA ALA A 176 -3.23 -4.28 11.73
C ALA A 176 -3.35 -5.06 13.05
N ALA A 177 -2.47 -6.05 13.27
CA ALA A 177 -2.41 -6.80 14.53
C ALA A 177 -2.05 -5.92 15.75
N GLY A 178 -1.39 -4.78 15.54
CA GLY A 178 -1.05 -3.81 16.61
C GLY A 178 -2.17 -2.83 16.95
N SER A 179 -3.36 -2.90 16.32
CA SER A 179 -4.47 -1.99 16.57
C SER A 179 -5.48 -2.55 17.57
N VAL A 180 -5.69 -1.81 18.67
CA VAL A 180 -6.75 -2.10 19.65
C VAL A 180 -8.14 -1.88 19.04
N VAL A 181 -8.30 -0.91 18.17
CA VAL A 181 -9.54 -0.67 17.43
C VAL A 181 -9.89 -1.87 16.55
N ALA A 182 -8.91 -2.37 15.77
CA ALA A 182 -9.10 -3.55 14.93
C ALA A 182 -9.39 -4.82 15.75
N TYR A 183 -8.72 -4.98 16.88
CA TYR A 183 -8.98 -6.08 17.81
C TYR A 183 -10.38 -5.98 18.41
N SER A 184 -10.76 -4.85 18.97
CA SER A 184 -12.07 -4.64 19.61
C SER A 184 -13.24 -4.83 18.65
N THR A 185 -13.09 -4.43 17.39
CA THR A 185 -14.13 -4.59 16.34
C THR A 185 -14.15 -5.98 15.69
N GLY A 186 -13.23 -6.87 16.06
CA GLY A 186 -13.19 -8.22 15.51
C GLY A 186 -12.52 -8.33 14.13
N ILE A 187 -11.87 -7.29 13.65
CA ILE A 187 -11.06 -7.34 12.43
C ILE A 187 -9.85 -8.24 12.64
N THR A 188 -9.20 -8.13 13.80
CA THR A 188 -8.09 -9.01 14.21
C THR A 188 -8.43 -9.85 15.44
N ASN A 189 -7.66 -10.93 15.67
CA ASN A 189 -7.79 -11.81 16.82
C ASN A 189 -6.51 -11.89 17.66
N ILE A 190 -5.57 -10.98 17.45
CA ILE A 190 -4.35 -10.85 18.24
C ILE A 190 -4.53 -9.63 19.13
N ASP A 191 -4.40 -9.83 20.44
CA ASP A 191 -4.50 -8.75 21.43
C ASP A 191 -3.20 -7.91 21.44
N PRO A 192 -3.26 -6.65 20.98
CA PRO A 192 -2.06 -5.83 20.89
C PRO A 192 -1.55 -5.30 22.23
N ILE A 193 -2.35 -5.41 23.30
CA ILE A 193 -1.91 -5.04 24.65
C ILE A 193 -1.13 -6.19 25.29
N LYS A 194 -1.53 -7.42 24.99
CA LYS A 194 -0.91 -8.61 25.57
C LYS A 194 0.42 -8.96 24.91
N TYR A 195 0.56 -8.69 23.64
CA TYR A 195 1.71 -9.17 22.83
C TYR A 195 2.65 -8.05 22.38
N ASP A 196 2.36 -6.81 22.71
CA ASP A 196 3.12 -5.58 22.42
C ASP A 196 4.09 -5.69 21.24
#